data_55f0f8d828421bdd71c5b0fbf81e6cc9
#
_entry.id   55f0f8d828421bdd71c5b0fbf81e6cc9
#
_cell.length_a   1.000
_cell.length_b   1.000
_cell.length_c   1.000
_cell.angle_alpha   90.00
_cell.angle_beta   90.00
_cell.angle_gamma   90.00
#
_symmetry.space_group_name_H-M   'P 1'
#
loop_
_entity.id
_entity.type
_entity.pdbx_description
1 polymer ?
#
loop_
_entity_poly.entity_id
_entity_poly.type
_entity_poly.pdbx_seq_one_letter_code
_entity_poly.pdbx_strand_id
1 'polypeptide(L)'
;IGSNSTKNRIIDGLQKVKLDKFFKPEQVYSFDLVKNPKPYPDIYLKVVKENNLNKDETIIIEDSVIGIKAAVNAGIKVIGFTAGGHWHENRDEKELLEAGAIFVTNDYNKIDKIIEQY
;
A
#
# COMPACT_ATOMS: atom_id res chain seq x y z
N ILE A 1 3.75 -6.60 -1.32
CA ILE A 1 3.42 -5.52 -2.26
C ILE A 1 2.06 -5.81 -2.90
N GLY A 2 1.16 -4.82 -2.87
CA GLY A 2 -0.14 -4.88 -3.54
C GLY A 2 -0.28 -3.72 -4.53
N SER A 3 -0.50 -4.00 -5.81
CA SER A 3 -0.49 -2.97 -6.86
C SER A 3 -1.55 -3.22 -7.94
N ASN A 4 -2.08 -2.14 -8.52
CA ASN A 4 -2.90 -2.20 -9.75
C ASN A 4 -2.05 -2.35 -11.03
N SER A 5 -0.78 -2.66 -10.91
CA SER A 5 0.12 -2.96 -12.02
C SER A 5 0.21 -4.46 -12.30
N THR A 6 0.78 -4.85 -13.43
CA THR A 6 1.05 -6.26 -13.71
C THR A 6 2.22 -6.76 -12.87
N LYS A 7 2.26 -8.06 -12.59
CA LYS A 7 3.34 -8.66 -11.80
C LYS A 7 4.72 -8.44 -12.43
N ASN A 8 4.83 -8.58 -13.74
CA ASN A 8 6.09 -8.37 -14.46
C ASN A 8 6.60 -6.93 -14.31
N ARG A 9 5.72 -5.92 -14.42
CA ARG A 9 6.11 -4.52 -14.22
C ARG A 9 6.60 -4.25 -12.81
N ILE A 10 5.94 -4.84 -11.81
CA ILE A 10 6.36 -4.68 -10.41
C ILE A 10 7.74 -5.30 -10.20
N ILE A 11 7.95 -6.53 -10.66
CA ILE A 11 9.23 -7.23 -10.52
C ILE A 11 10.34 -6.49 -11.27
N ASP A 12 10.10 -6.06 -12.51
CA ASP A 12 11.08 -5.28 -13.28
C ASP A 12 11.44 -3.96 -12.58
N GLY A 13 10.45 -3.28 -12.01
CA GLY A 13 10.66 -2.06 -11.22
C GLY A 13 11.51 -2.31 -9.98
N LEU A 14 11.24 -3.39 -9.24
CA LEU A 14 12.02 -3.78 -8.07
C LEU A 14 13.48 -4.07 -8.44
N GLN A 15 13.73 -4.78 -9.55
CA GLN A 15 15.07 -5.07 -10.03
C GLN A 15 15.83 -3.80 -10.41
N LYS A 16 15.18 -2.86 -11.11
CA LYS A 16 15.79 -1.59 -11.51
C LYS A 16 16.28 -0.76 -10.33
N VAL A 17 15.55 -0.77 -9.22
CA VAL A 17 15.91 -0.03 -8.00
C VAL A 17 16.62 -0.90 -6.96
N LYS A 18 16.96 -2.13 -7.29
CA LYS A 18 17.67 -3.10 -6.44
C LYS A 18 16.94 -3.42 -5.13
N LEU A 19 15.62 -3.45 -5.16
CA LEU A 19 14.75 -3.83 -4.03
C LEU A 19 14.23 -5.28 -4.15
N ASP A 20 14.49 -5.97 -5.26
CA ASP A 20 14.04 -7.34 -5.52
C ASP A 20 14.55 -8.35 -4.48
N LYS A 21 15.70 -8.09 -3.85
CA LYS A 21 16.25 -8.92 -2.76
C LYS A 21 15.40 -8.89 -1.47
N PHE A 22 14.55 -7.88 -1.30
CA PHE A 22 13.69 -7.75 -0.11
C PHE A 22 12.29 -8.35 -0.30
N PHE A 23 11.90 -8.62 -1.55
CA PHE A 23 10.55 -9.08 -1.88
C PHE A 23 10.62 -10.30 -2.80
N LYS A 24 10.21 -11.45 -2.28
CA LYS A 24 10.07 -12.66 -3.09
C LYS A 24 8.90 -12.52 -4.07
N PRO A 25 8.91 -13.21 -5.24
CA PRO A 25 7.80 -13.13 -6.20
C PRO A 25 6.43 -13.44 -5.61
N GLU A 26 6.34 -14.38 -4.65
CA GLU A 26 5.10 -14.72 -3.95
C GLU A 26 4.59 -13.64 -2.99
N GLN A 27 5.41 -12.65 -2.70
CA GLN A 27 5.04 -11.46 -1.89
C GLN A 27 4.59 -10.28 -2.76
N VAL A 28 4.52 -10.47 -4.07
CA VAL A 28 4.07 -9.46 -5.04
C VAL A 28 2.68 -9.83 -5.52
N TYR A 29 1.70 -8.99 -5.21
CA TYR A 29 0.30 -9.13 -5.57
C TYR A 29 -0.08 -8.09 -6.61
N SER A 30 -0.43 -8.55 -7.80
CA SER A 30 -0.83 -7.73 -8.93
C SER A 30 -2.35 -7.75 -9.14
N PHE A 31 -2.88 -6.77 -9.87
CA PHE A 31 -4.33 -6.61 -10.09
C PHE A 31 -4.99 -7.82 -10.77
N ASP A 32 -4.25 -8.54 -11.61
CA ASP A 32 -4.73 -9.71 -12.36
C ASP A 32 -4.89 -10.97 -11.50
N LEU A 33 -4.42 -10.95 -10.26
CA LEU A 33 -4.61 -12.03 -9.29
C LEU A 33 -5.96 -11.96 -8.55
N VAL A 34 -6.70 -10.89 -8.72
CA VAL A 34 -7.97 -10.64 -8.04
C VAL A 34 -9.08 -10.25 -9.04
N LYS A 35 -10.32 -10.43 -8.63
CA LYS A 35 -11.48 -10.12 -9.47
C LYS A 35 -11.64 -8.62 -9.70
N ASN A 36 -11.50 -7.82 -8.66
CA ASN A 36 -11.71 -6.38 -8.69
C ASN A 36 -10.44 -5.64 -8.26
N PRO A 37 -9.93 -4.68 -9.05
CA PRO A 37 -8.77 -3.87 -8.68
C PRO A 37 -9.12 -2.85 -7.60
N LYS A 38 -8.10 -2.16 -7.05
CA LYS A 38 -8.33 -1.02 -6.17
C LYS A 38 -9.26 0.00 -6.85
N PRO A 39 -10.21 0.60 -6.18
CA PRO A 39 -10.39 0.72 -4.72
C PRO A 39 -11.11 -0.45 -4.04
N TYR A 40 -11.42 -1.53 -4.76
CA TYR A 40 -11.95 -2.73 -4.12
C TYR A 40 -10.91 -3.36 -3.20
N PRO A 41 -11.34 -4.03 -2.10
CA PRO A 41 -10.43 -4.55 -1.10
C PRO A 41 -9.75 -5.87 -1.47
N ASP A 42 -10.09 -6.45 -2.62
CA ASP A 42 -9.75 -7.82 -3.00
C ASP A 42 -8.27 -8.15 -2.86
N ILE A 43 -7.38 -7.24 -3.30
CA ILE A 43 -5.94 -7.46 -3.26
C ILE A 43 -5.42 -7.57 -1.82
N TYR A 44 -5.90 -6.71 -0.92
CA TYR A 44 -5.47 -6.72 0.49
C TYR A 44 -6.09 -7.88 1.27
N LEU A 45 -7.34 -8.24 0.96
CA LEU A 45 -7.97 -9.43 1.55
C LEU A 45 -7.25 -10.71 1.13
N LYS A 46 -6.78 -10.78 -0.12
CA LYS A 46 -5.98 -11.89 -0.62
C LYS A 46 -4.64 -12.00 0.13
N VAL A 47 -3.94 -10.88 0.31
CA VAL A 47 -2.67 -10.84 1.07
C VAL A 47 -2.88 -11.35 2.49
N VAL A 48 -3.89 -10.84 3.18
CA VAL A 48 -4.23 -11.24 4.55
C VAL A 48 -4.51 -12.73 4.63
N LYS A 49 -5.34 -13.25 3.74
CA LYS A 49 -5.73 -14.66 3.72
C LYS A 49 -4.55 -15.58 3.44
N GLU A 50 -3.78 -15.31 2.38
CA GLU A 50 -2.68 -16.19 1.96
C GLU A 50 -1.50 -16.19 2.93
N ASN A 51 -1.31 -15.10 3.68
CA ASN A 51 -0.22 -14.99 4.66
C ASN A 51 -0.71 -15.22 6.10
N ASN A 52 -1.98 -15.56 6.29
CA ASN A 52 -2.58 -15.81 7.60
C ASN A 52 -2.37 -14.63 8.58
N LEU A 53 -2.57 -13.40 8.09
CA LEU A 53 -2.36 -12.18 8.86
C LEU A 53 -3.59 -11.82 9.69
N ASN A 54 -3.36 -11.20 10.84
CA ASN A 54 -4.39 -10.53 11.61
C ASN A 54 -4.54 -9.09 11.11
N LYS A 55 -5.74 -8.68 10.71
CA LYS A 55 -6.01 -7.33 10.20
C LYS A 55 -5.68 -6.25 11.23
N ASP A 56 -5.94 -6.50 12.51
CA ASP A 56 -5.70 -5.54 13.59
C ASP A 56 -4.20 -5.31 13.85
N GLU A 57 -3.36 -6.27 13.43
CA GLU A 57 -1.90 -6.23 13.54
C GLU A 57 -1.22 -5.91 12.19
N THR A 58 -2.02 -5.54 11.19
CA THR A 58 -1.52 -5.23 9.85
C THR A 58 -1.70 -3.75 9.56
N ILE A 59 -0.69 -3.13 8.95
CA ILE A 59 -0.74 -1.76 8.47
C ILE A 59 -0.37 -1.75 6.98
N ILE A 60 -1.13 -0.99 6.20
CA ILE A 60 -0.85 -0.73 4.78
C ILE A 60 -0.21 0.64 4.66
N ILE A 61 0.78 0.77 3.78
CA ILE A 61 1.36 2.05 3.37
C ILE A 61 0.96 2.28 1.91
N GLU A 62 0.33 3.42 1.64
CA GLU A 62 -0.23 3.75 0.34
C GLU A 62 0.00 5.22 -0.03
N ASP A 63 0.14 5.47 -1.32
CA ASP A 63 0.41 6.79 -1.88
C ASP A 63 -0.74 7.36 -2.73
N SER A 64 -1.84 6.62 -2.85
CA SER A 64 -2.98 7.01 -3.68
C SER A 64 -4.31 6.91 -2.94
N VAL A 65 -5.25 7.78 -3.32
CA VAL A 65 -6.63 7.75 -2.80
C VAL A 65 -7.29 6.38 -3.03
N ILE A 66 -7.13 5.81 -4.23
CA ILE A 66 -7.73 4.50 -4.55
C ILE A 66 -7.14 3.37 -3.71
N GLY A 67 -5.83 3.43 -3.43
CA GLY A 67 -5.15 2.45 -2.58
C GLY A 67 -5.59 2.56 -1.12
N ILE A 68 -5.74 3.78 -0.60
CA ILE A 68 -6.25 4.01 0.74
C ILE A 68 -7.69 3.52 0.88
N LYS A 69 -8.55 3.81 -0.09
CA LYS A 69 -9.92 3.29 -0.10
C LYS A 69 -9.97 1.77 -0.10
N ALA A 70 -9.08 1.12 -0.86
CA ALA A 70 -8.98 -0.33 -0.87
C ALA A 70 -8.59 -0.89 0.52
N ALA A 71 -7.64 -0.25 1.20
CA ALA A 71 -7.24 -0.63 2.56
C ALA A 71 -8.38 -0.45 3.58
N VAL A 72 -9.05 0.69 3.53
CA VAL A 72 -10.22 0.98 4.39
C VAL A 72 -11.34 -0.03 4.14
N ASN A 73 -11.64 -0.33 2.88
CA ASN A 73 -12.65 -1.33 2.50
C ASN A 73 -12.27 -2.75 2.94
N ALA A 74 -10.97 -3.04 3.04
CA ALA A 74 -10.47 -4.30 3.59
C ALA A 74 -10.55 -4.37 5.14
N GLY A 75 -10.82 -3.25 5.80
CA GLY A 75 -10.82 -3.15 7.26
C GLY A 75 -9.42 -3.15 7.85
N ILE A 76 -8.43 -2.60 7.15
CA ILE A 76 -7.03 -2.56 7.57
C ILE A 76 -6.58 -1.11 7.71
N LYS A 77 -5.86 -0.80 8.79
CA LYS A 77 -5.27 0.54 9.00
C LYS A 77 -4.32 0.89 7.88
N VAL A 78 -4.34 2.14 7.43
CA VAL A 78 -3.50 2.60 6.32
C VAL A 78 -2.84 3.95 6.63
N ILE A 79 -1.55 4.02 6.33
CA ILE A 79 -0.75 5.26 6.38
C ILE A 79 -0.62 5.78 4.95
N GLY A 80 -0.94 7.06 4.75
CA GLY A 80 -0.68 7.76 3.50
C GLY A 80 0.79 8.20 3.42
N PHE A 81 1.44 7.91 2.29
CA PHE A 81 2.84 8.26 2.10
C PHE A 81 3.03 9.13 0.85
N THR A 82 3.61 10.32 1.01
CA THR A 82 3.66 11.36 -0.03
C THR A 82 5.07 11.70 -0.52
N ALA A 83 6.08 10.89 -0.19
CA ALA A 83 7.45 11.10 -0.67
C ALA A 83 7.69 10.60 -2.10
N GLY A 84 6.72 9.99 -2.75
CA GLY A 84 6.83 9.56 -4.15
C GLY A 84 6.93 10.73 -5.12
N GLY A 85 7.64 10.53 -6.24
CA GLY A 85 7.88 11.58 -7.24
C GLY A 85 6.62 12.14 -7.93
N HIS A 86 5.47 11.48 -7.81
CA HIS A 86 4.18 11.97 -8.32
C HIS A 86 3.48 12.94 -7.35
N TRP A 87 3.98 13.06 -6.12
CA TRP A 87 3.55 14.06 -5.17
C TRP A 87 4.34 15.36 -5.39
N HIS A 88 3.63 16.47 -5.60
CA HIS A 88 4.21 17.79 -5.84
C HIS A 88 3.46 18.84 -5.02
N GLU A 89 4.00 20.04 -4.92
CA GLU A 89 3.51 21.14 -4.07
C GLU A 89 2.03 21.51 -4.28
N ASN A 90 1.49 21.25 -5.47
CA ASN A 90 0.11 21.56 -5.82
C ASN A 90 -0.91 20.48 -5.38
N ARG A 91 -0.45 19.32 -4.87
CA ARG A 91 -1.33 18.28 -4.35
C ARG A 91 -1.54 18.46 -2.85
N ASP A 92 -2.79 18.32 -2.43
CA ASP A 92 -3.15 18.43 -1.02
C ASP A 92 -3.17 17.02 -0.37
N GLU A 93 -2.27 16.81 0.59
CA GLU A 93 -2.18 15.57 1.38
C GLU A 93 -3.48 15.23 2.12
N LYS A 94 -4.34 16.23 2.35
CA LYS A 94 -5.67 16.03 2.97
C LYS A 94 -6.53 15.05 2.20
N GLU A 95 -6.35 14.91 0.89
CA GLU A 95 -7.10 13.92 0.10
C GLU A 95 -6.89 12.51 0.62
N LEU A 96 -5.70 12.18 1.14
CA LEU A 96 -5.40 10.87 1.71
C LEU A 96 -6.06 10.68 3.09
N LEU A 97 -6.09 11.73 3.92
CA LEU A 97 -6.79 11.70 5.19
C LEU A 97 -8.31 11.56 4.99
N GLU A 98 -8.87 12.30 4.05
CA GLU A 98 -10.29 12.24 3.69
C GLU A 98 -10.67 10.85 3.12
N ALA A 99 -9.75 10.19 2.44
CA ALA A 99 -9.94 8.82 1.95
C ALA A 99 -9.91 7.76 3.06
N GLY A 100 -9.42 8.11 4.26
CA GLY A 100 -9.43 7.26 5.45
C GLY A 100 -8.06 6.83 5.97
N ALA A 101 -6.95 7.46 5.51
CA ALA A 101 -5.65 7.24 6.11
C ALA A 101 -5.64 7.67 7.58
N ILE A 102 -5.06 6.86 8.46
CA ILE A 102 -4.94 7.19 9.89
C ILE A 102 -3.86 8.24 10.14
N PHE A 103 -2.92 8.36 9.22
CA PHE A 103 -1.82 9.32 9.27
C PHE A 103 -1.29 9.55 7.85
N VAL A 104 -0.71 10.71 7.58
CA VAL A 104 -0.03 11.02 6.32
C VAL A 104 1.35 11.57 6.62
N THR A 105 2.38 11.10 5.93
CA THR A 105 3.75 11.56 6.07
C THR A 105 4.53 11.45 4.76
N ASN A 106 5.51 12.32 4.59
CA ASN A 106 6.54 12.22 3.55
C ASN A 106 7.89 11.75 4.08
N ASP A 107 7.98 11.40 5.36
CA ASP A 107 9.21 11.04 6.04
C ASP A 107 9.18 9.56 6.44
N TYR A 108 10.06 8.75 5.83
CA TYR A 108 10.20 7.32 6.16
C TYR A 108 10.53 7.07 7.63
N ASN A 109 11.30 7.95 8.27
CA ASN A 109 11.70 7.78 9.67
C ASN A 109 10.53 7.93 10.65
N LYS A 110 9.42 8.51 10.21
CA LYS A 110 8.21 8.62 11.03
C LYS A 110 7.35 7.38 10.97
N ILE A 111 7.47 6.58 9.92
CA ILE A 111 6.62 5.38 9.73
C ILE A 111 6.79 4.41 10.88
N ASP A 112 8.03 4.08 11.26
CA ASP A 112 8.30 3.15 12.36
C ASP A 112 7.65 3.61 13.67
N LYS A 113 7.80 4.90 13.98
CA LYS A 113 7.20 5.50 15.19
C LYS A 113 5.68 5.48 15.19
N ILE A 114 5.07 5.62 14.00
CA ILE A 114 3.62 5.55 13.85
C ILE A 114 3.15 4.10 14.06
N ILE A 115 3.85 3.14 13.47
CA ILE A 115 3.53 1.71 13.59
C ILE A 115 3.59 1.26 15.05
N GLU A 116 4.57 1.71 15.82
CA GLU A 116 4.73 1.38 17.24
C GLU A 116 3.54 1.82 18.11
N GLN A 117 2.71 2.77 17.65
CA GLN A 117 1.54 3.28 18.38
C GLN A 117 0.28 2.42 18.15
N TYR A 118 0.32 1.52 17.21
CA TYR A 118 -0.79 0.66 16.80
C TYR A 118 -0.42 -0.82 16.90
#